data_36b430ff23ce5938c74c7aa471f9b15f
#
_entry.id   36b430ff23ce5938c74c7aa471f9b15f
#
_cell.length_a   1.000
_cell.length_b   1.000
_cell.length_c   1.000
_cell.angle_alpha   90.00
_cell.angle_beta   90.00
_cell.angle_gamma   90.00
#
_symmetry.space_group_name_H-M   'P 1'
#
loop_
_entity.id
_entity.type
_entity.pdbx_description
1 polymer ?
#
loop_
_entity_poly.entity_id
_entity_poly.type
_entity_poly.pdbx_seq_one_letter_code
_entity_poly.pdbx_strand_id
1 'polypeptide(L)'
;LTLRVAVVGGGPAGSCAAETLAKAGIETYIFERKLDNAKPCGGAIPLCMVSEFDLPDHIIDRRVRNMKMISPSNVEVDIKLDNPDEYIGMCRREVMDAFLRDRAASLGAKLINGRILDIKITENGKKPYVLSYSDFTDGNNEGTMRTLEVDLIVGADGANSVVAKAMDAGDYNYAIAFQERIRISPDKMEYY
;
A
#
# COMPACT_ATOMS: atom_id res chain seq x y z
N LEU A 1 -8.24 -19.98 -21.90
CA LEU A 1 -7.01 -19.23 -21.56
C LEU A 1 -7.31 -18.45 -20.28
N THR A 2 -6.64 -18.79 -19.18
CA THR A 2 -6.77 -18.07 -17.92
C THR A 2 -6.03 -16.74 -18.04
N LEU A 3 -6.71 -15.63 -17.76
CA LEU A 3 -6.12 -14.29 -17.73
C LEU A 3 -5.10 -14.23 -16.59
N ARG A 4 -3.88 -13.73 -16.89
CA ARG A 4 -2.80 -13.56 -15.94
C ARG A 4 -2.52 -12.08 -15.72
N VAL A 5 -2.53 -11.62 -14.47
CA VAL A 5 -2.38 -10.21 -14.11
C VAL A 5 -1.23 -10.03 -13.13
N ALA A 6 -0.37 -9.04 -13.40
CA ALA A 6 0.63 -8.56 -12.46
C ALA A 6 0.16 -7.27 -11.80
N VAL A 7 0.10 -7.24 -10.48
CA VAL A 7 -0.11 -6.03 -9.67
C VAL A 7 1.25 -5.59 -9.13
N VAL A 8 1.72 -4.44 -9.55
CA VAL A 8 3.01 -3.89 -9.17
C VAL A 8 2.83 -2.91 -8.01
N GLY A 9 3.34 -3.29 -6.84
CA GLY A 9 3.20 -2.59 -5.57
C GLY A 9 2.24 -3.28 -4.61
N GLY A 10 2.72 -3.66 -3.44
CA GLY A 10 1.98 -4.33 -2.36
C GLY A 10 1.50 -3.38 -1.25
N GLY A 11 1.31 -2.10 -1.56
CA GLY A 11 0.63 -1.15 -0.68
C GLY A 11 -0.90 -1.34 -0.70
N PRO A 12 -1.67 -0.49 0.00
CA PRO A 12 -3.13 -0.65 0.09
C PRO A 12 -3.83 -0.78 -1.26
N ALA A 13 -3.50 0.09 -2.22
CA ALA A 13 -4.10 0.06 -3.55
C ALA A 13 -3.86 -1.26 -4.29
N GLY A 14 -2.59 -1.72 -4.31
CA GLY A 14 -2.24 -2.96 -5.00
C GLY A 14 -2.79 -4.20 -4.31
N SER A 15 -2.77 -4.22 -2.99
CA SER A 15 -3.33 -5.35 -2.22
C SER A 15 -4.84 -5.49 -2.42
N CYS A 16 -5.60 -4.39 -2.40
CA CYS A 16 -7.04 -4.40 -2.68
C CYS A 16 -7.34 -4.80 -4.14
N ALA A 17 -6.56 -4.30 -5.09
CA ALA A 17 -6.71 -4.72 -6.50
C ALA A 17 -6.42 -6.22 -6.66
N ALA A 18 -5.34 -6.73 -6.06
CA ALA A 18 -4.99 -8.14 -6.12
C ALA A 18 -6.04 -9.03 -5.43
N GLU A 19 -6.59 -8.60 -4.30
CA GLU A 19 -7.69 -9.27 -3.61
C GLU A 19 -8.92 -9.41 -4.51
N THR A 20 -9.32 -8.31 -5.16
CA THR A 20 -10.48 -8.28 -6.06
C THR A 20 -10.29 -9.22 -7.25
N LEU A 21 -9.12 -9.18 -7.87
CA LEU A 21 -8.77 -10.05 -8.99
C LEU A 21 -8.75 -11.54 -8.59
N ALA A 22 -8.16 -11.86 -7.44
CA ALA A 22 -8.10 -13.21 -6.92
C ALA A 22 -9.50 -13.76 -6.59
N LYS A 23 -10.37 -12.95 -5.96
CA LYS A 23 -11.79 -13.30 -5.72
C LYS A 23 -12.54 -13.60 -7.02
N ALA A 24 -12.19 -12.95 -8.11
CA ALA A 24 -12.76 -13.21 -9.43
C ALA A 24 -12.16 -14.45 -10.14
N GLY A 25 -11.27 -15.19 -9.49
CA GLY A 25 -10.61 -16.38 -10.05
C GLY A 25 -9.55 -16.07 -11.10
N ILE A 26 -9.05 -14.83 -11.16
CA ILE A 26 -8.02 -14.41 -12.11
C ILE A 26 -6.64 -14.76 -11.53
N GLU A 27 -5.78 -15.37 -12.34
CA GLU A 27 -4.41 -15.66 -11.94
C GLU A 27 -3.64 -14.35 -11.69
N THR A 28 -3.43 -14.02 -10.41
CA THR A 28 -2.92 -12.72 -9.97
C THR A 28 -1.58 -12.88 -9.27
N TYR A 29 -0.60 -12.06 -9.67
CA TYR A 29 0.71 -11.90 -9.05
C TYR A 29 0.82 -10.51 -8.46
N ILE A 30 1.19 -10.40 -7.17
CA ILE A 30 1.41 -9.14 -6.48
C ILE A 30 2.90 -9.00 -6.16
N PHE A 31 3.52 -7.91 -6.59
CA PHE A 31 4.94 -7.64 -6.37
C PHE A 31 5.11 -6.59 -5.28
N GLU A 32 5.88 -6.92 -4.24
CA GLU A 32 6.31 -5.96 -3.23
C GLU A 32 7.81 -6.13 -2.96
N ARG A 33 8.55 -5.03 -3.11
CA ARG A 33 10.01 -5.04 -2.95
C ARG A 33 10.48 -5.17 -1.51
N LYS A 34 9.65 -4.76 -0.54
CA LYS A 34 9.95 -4.77 0.90
C LYS A 34 8.70 -5.11 1.69
N LEU A 35 8.61 -6.35 2.14
CA LEU A 35 7.44 -6.84 2.87
C LEU A 35 7.31 -6.24 4.29
N ASP A 36 8.42 -5.83 4.90
CA ASP A 36 8.54 -5.28 6.25
C ASP A 36 8.63 -3.75 6.29
N ASN A 37 8.34 -3.07 5.18
CA ASN A 37 8.55 -1.63 5.06
C ASN A 37 7.49 -0.82 5.82
N ALA A 38 7.92 -0.07 6.82
CA ALA A 38 7.13 0.98 7.44
C ALA A 38 7.12 2.24 6.57
N LYS A 39 6.20 2.31 5.61
CA LYS A 39 6.08 3.49 4.74
C LYS A 39 5.73 4.73 5.57
N PRO A 40 6.43 5.87 5.39
CA PRO A 40 6.08 7.11 6.07
C PRO A 40 4.62 7.50 5.83
N CYS A 41 3.84 7.56 6.91
CA CYS A 41 2.41 7.88 6.88
C CYS A 41 1.96 8.19 8.31
N GLY A 42 1.08 9.17 8.49
CA GLY A 42 0.48 9.47 9.79
C GLY A 42 -0.40 8.34 10.34
N GLY A 43 -0.84 7.45 9.47
CA GLY A 43 -1.63 6.28 9.85
C GLY A 43 -3.10 6.56 10.14
N ALA A 44 -3.56 7.79 9.92
CA ALA A 44 -4.98 8.13 10.12
C ALA A 44 -5.83 7.58 8.98
N ILE A 45 -6.87 6.85 9.33
CA ILE A 45 -7.87 6.31 8.39
C ILE A 45 -9.27 6.77 8.84
N PRO A 46 -10.09 7.29 7.92
CA PRO A 46 -11.47 7.64 8.23
C PRO A 46 -12.31 6.39 8.51
N LEU A 47 -13.35 6.56 9.33
CA LEU A 47 -14.21 5.46 9.78
C LEU A 47 -14.85 4.69 8.60
N CYS A 48 -15.25 5.39 7.54
CA CYS A 48 -15.83 4.75 6.35
C CYS A 48 -14.92 3.70 5.72
N MET A 49 -13.60 3.89 5.76
CA MET A 49 -12.65 2.89 5.24
C MET A 49 -12.65 1.59 6.04
N VAL A 50 -12.94 1.65 7.34
CA VAL A 50 -12.97 0.46 8.20
C VAL A 50 -14.04 -0.51 7.72
N SER A 51 -15.24 0.00 7.44
CA SER A 51 -16.35 -0.82 6.92
C SER A 51 -16.21 -1.14 5.44
N GLU A 52 -15.77 -0.19 4.61
CA GLU A 52 -15.66 -0.37 3.15
C GLU A 52 -14.61 -1.43 2.78
N PHE A 53 -13.50 -1.49 3.51
CA PHE A 53 -12.41 -2.45 3.27
C PHE A 53 -12.40 -3.61 4.25
N ASP A 54 -13.44 -3.77 5.08
CA ASP A 54 -13.56 -4.83 6.08
C ASP A 54 -12.28 -4.98 6.91
N LEU A 55 -11.84 -3.85 7.49
CA LEU A 55 -10.62 -3.81 8.29
C LEU A 55 -10.91 -4.29 9.72
N PRO A 56 -10.22 -5.33 10.20
CA PRO A 56 -10.48 -5.86 11.54
C PRO A 56 -9.94 -4.92 12.63
N ASP A 57 -10.57 -4.97 13.78
CA ASP A 57 -10.27 -4.13 14.94
C ASP A 57 -8.80 -4.12 15.36
N HIS A 58 -8.11 -5.25 15.22
CA HIS A 58 -6.72 -5.37 15.65
C HIS A 58 -5.72 -4.55 14.80
N ILE A 59 -6.15 -4.01 13.66
CA ILE A 59 -5.34 -3.08 12.85
C ILE A 59 -5.38 -1.67 13.41
N ILE A 60 -6.45 -1.32 14.15
CA ILE A 60 -6.66 0.00 14.72
C ILE A 60 -5.94 0.08 16.06
N ASP A 61 -4.75 0.68 16.07
CA ASP A 61 -3.96 0.86 17.29
C ASP A 61 -4.62 1.87 18.26
N ARG A 62 -5.28 2.90 17.73
CA ARG A 62 -5.94 3.95 18.54
C ARG A 62 -7.14 4.53 17.80
N ARG A 63 -8.19 4.85 18.57
CA ARG A 63 -9.38 5.57 18.12
C ARG A 63 -9.32 7.00 18.65
N VAL A 64 -9.10 7.97 17.76
CA VAL A 64 -8.97 9.38 18.11
C VAL A 64 -10.32 10.06 17.94
N ARG A 65 -10.78 10.73 18.99
CA ARG A 65 -12.05 11.48 19.00
C ARG A 65 -11.85 12.94 19.37
N ASN A 66 -10.74 13.26 20.02
CA ASN A 66 -10.38 14.62 20.39
C ASN A 66 -9.16 15.02 19.54
N MET A 67 -9.23 16.18 18.92
CA MET A 67 -8.17 16.74 18.11
C MET A 67 -7.94 18.18 18.49
N LYS A 68 -6.70 18.61 18.44
CA LYS A 68 -6.32 20.01 18.64
C LYS A 68 -5.68 20.55 17.37
N MET A 69 -6.21 21.60 16.84
CA MET A 69 -5.59 22.35 15.74
C MET A 69 -4.91 23.59 16.29
N ILE A 70 -3.65 23.78 15.93
CA ILE A 70 -2.85 24.92 16.38
C ILE A 70 -2.41 25.73 15.14
N SER A 71 -2.78 27.00 15.12
CA SER A 71 -2.37 27.91 14.04
C SER A 71 -0.91 28.34 14.18
N PRO A 72 -0.28 28.89 13.11
CA PRO A 72 1.06 29.45 13.20
C PRO A 72 1.21 30.58 14.26
N SER A 73 0.12 31.24 14.63
CA SER A 73 0.07 32.26 15.70
C SER A 73 -0.27 31.67 17.08
N ASN A 74 -0.18 30.36 17.24
CA ASN A 74 -0.49 29.63 18.47
C ASN A 74 -1.95 29.78 18.98
N VAL A 75 -2.89 30.04 18.08
CA VAL A 75 -4.31 29.94 18.42
C VAL A 75 -4.71 28.48 18.36
N GLU A 76 -5.26 27.99 19.46
CA GLU A 76 -5.70 26.59 19.60
C GLU A 76 -7.20 26.47 19.37
N VAL A 77 -7.60 25.42 18.65
CA VAL A 77 -8.99 25.02 18.44
C VAL A 77 -9.12 23.55 18.78
N ASP A 78 -9.92 23.25 19.78
CA ASP A 78 -10.25 21.87 20.14
C ASP A 78 -11.44 21.40 19.31
N ILE A 79 -11.29 20.20 18.71
CA ILE A 79 -12.33 19.52 17.94
C ILE A 79 -12.63 18.22 18.65
N LYS A 80 -13.89 17.98 18.95
CA LYS A 80 -14.37 16.74 19.56
C LYS A 80 -15.44 16.12 18.69
N LEU A 81 -15.34 14.82 18.44
CA LEU A 81 -16.39 14.04 17.84
C LEU A 81 -17.39 13.65 18.93
N ASP A 82 -18.61 14.20 18.84
CA ASP A 82 -19.63 14.03 19.88
C ASP A 82 -20.28 12.64 19.82
N ASN A 83 -20.42 12.07 18.62
CA ASN A 83 -20.95 10.73 18.45
C ASN A 83 -19.94 9.68 18.97
N PRO A 84 -20.30 8.81 19.95
CA PRO A 84 -19.40 7.81 20.49
C PRO A 84 -18.91 6.78 19.48
N ASP A 85 -19.65 6.57 18.40
CA ASP A 85 -19.32 5.61 17.35
C ASP A 85 -18.39 6.21 16.27
N GLU A 86 -18.19 7.53 16.29
CA GLU A 86 -17.31 8.22 15.36
C GLU A 86 -15.90 8.38 15.92
N TYR A 87 -14.91 8.05 15.10
CA TYR A 87 -13.50 8.21 15.42
C TYR A 87 -12.65 8.25 14.15
N ILE A 88 -11.43 8.76 14.29
CA ILE A 88 -10.37 8.58 13.31
C ILE A 88 -9.53 7.39 13.79
N GLY A 89 -9.47 6.34 12.98
CA GLY A 89 -8.64 5.17 13.28
C GLY A 89 -7.17 5.50 13.02
N MET A 90 -6.31 5.16 13.97
CA MET A 90 -4.85 5.26 13.80
C MET A 90 -4.30 3.86 13.62
N CYS A 91 -3.53 3.64 12.56
CA CYS A 91 -2.93 2.35 12.25
C CYS A 91 -1.45 2.50 11.88
N ARG A 92 -0.69 1.45 12.11
CA ARG A 92 0.68 1.35 11.59
C ARG A 92 0.64 0.73 10.20
N ARG A 93 1.27 1.40 9.24
CA ARG A 93 1.29 0.97 7.84
C ARG A 93 1.93 -0.40 7.65
N GLU A 94 2.97 -0.73 8.41
CA GLU A 94 3.59 -2.05 8.39
C GLU A 94 2.61 -3.16 8.76
N VAL A 95 1.68 -2.91 9.68
CA VAL A 95 0.64 -3.88 10.09
C VAL A 95 -0.49 -3.95 9.07
N MET A 96 -1.02 -2.79 8.67
CA MET A 96 -2.13 -2.71 7.72
C MET A 96 -1.73 -3.25 6.34
N ASP A 97 -0.57 -2.84 5.82
CA ASP A 97 -0.12 -3.26 4.50
C ASP A 97 0.16 -4.78 4.46
N ALA A 98 0.75 -5.34 5.53
CA ALA A 98 0.94 -6.78 5.65
C ALA A 98 -0.40 -7.53 5.66
N PHE A 99 -1.34 -7.11 6.50
CA PHE A 99 -2.67 -7.70 6.56
C PHE A 99 -3.36 -7.74 5.20
N LEU A 100 -3.35 -6.61 4.46
CA LEU A 100 -4.00 -6.53 3.14
C LEU A 100 -3.33 -7.46 2.12
N ARG A 101 -2.00 -7.57 2.13
CA ARG A 101 -1.26 -8.52 1.27
C ARG A 101 -1.59 -9.97 1.61
N ASP A 102 -1.57 -10.31 2.89
CA ASP A 102 -1.85 -11.67 3.37
C ASP A 102 -3.28 -12.08 3.05
N ARG A 103 -4.23 -11.15 3.17
CA ARG A 103 -5.62 -11.36 2.78
C ARG A 103 -5.76 -11.62 1.28
N ALA A 104 -5.10 -10.84 0.43
CA ALA A 104 -5.06 -11.09 -1.01
C ALA A 104 -4.43 -12.45 -1.32
N ALA A 105 -3.34 -12.82 -0.64
CA ALA A 105 -2.66 -14.09 -0.82
C ALA A 105 -3.55 -15.28 -0.39
N SER A 106 -4.28 -15.16 0.72
CA SER A 106 -5.21 -16.19 1.20
C SER A 106 -6.36 -16.47 0.23
N LEU A 107 -6.67 -15.50 -0.63
CA LEU A 107 -7.69 -15.61 -1.68
C LEU A 107 -7.13 -16.08 -3.03
N GLY A 108 -5.85 -16.40 -3.08
CA GLY A 108 -5.20 -16.99 -4.25
C GLY A 108 -4.25 -16.08 -5.02
N ALA A 109 -4.06 -14.82 -4.62
CA ALA A 109 -3.01 -13.99 -5.21
C ALA A 109 -1.62 -14.53 -4.83
N LYS A 110 -0.69 -14.57 -5.78
CA LYS A 110 0.69 -15.03 -5.57
C LYS A 110 1.55 -13.83 -5.18
N LEU A 111 1.87 -13.71 -3.89
CA LEU A 111 2.74 -12.66 -3.38
C LEU A 111 4.20 -12.99 -3.71
N ILE A 112 4.88 -12.07 -4.39
CA ILE A 112 6.29 -12.13 -4.74
C ILE A 112 7.02 -11.01 -4.00
N ASN A 113 7.98 -11.37 -3.15
CA ASN A 113 8.93 -10.40 -2.62
C ASN A 113 9.91 -10.02 -3.74
N GLY A 114 9.53 -9.03 -4.54
CA GLY A 114 10.24 -8.74 -5.77
C GLY A 114 10.19 -7.28 -6.17
N ARG A 115 11.30 -6.82 -6.76
CA ARG A 115 11.43 -5.48 -7.32
C ARG A 115 11.37 -5.54 -8.83
N ILE A 116 10.38 -4.91 -9.43
CA ILE A 116 10.29 -4.73 -10.88
C ILE A 116 11.43 -3.81 -11.34
N LEU A 117 12.16 -4.24 -12.34
CA LEU A 117 13.30 -3.54 -12.93
C LEU A 117 12.97 -2.98 -14.31
N ASP A 118 12.23 -3.75 -15.10
CA ASP A 118 11.87 -3.39 -16.47
C ASP A 118 10.53 -4.00 -16.87
N ILE A 119 9.81 -3.31 -17.73
CA ILE A 119 8.54 -3.74 -18.31
C ILE A 119 8.63 -3.57 -19.81
N LYS A 120 8.63 -4.68 -20.54
CA LYS A 120 8.54 -4.67 -22.00
C LYS A 120 7.08 -4.66 -22.43
N ILE A 121 6.69 -3.56 -23.05
CA ILE A 121 5.38 -3.39 -23.68
C ILE A 121 5.59 -3.64 -25.18
N THR A 122 4.82 -4.57 -25.76
CA THR A 122 4.91 -4.83 -27.21
C THR A 122 4.42 -3.63 -27.99
N GLU A 123 5.05 -3.35 -29.16
CA GLU A 123 4.83 -2.16 -29.99
C GLU A 123 3.35 -1.89 -30.36
N ASN A 124 2.50 -2.90 -30.32
CA ASN A 124 1.08 -2.77 -30.66
C ASN A 124 0.14 -2.97 -29.45
N GLY A 125 0.66 -2.88 -28.21
CA GLY A 125 -0.14 -3.16 -27.01
C GLY A 125 -0.69 -4.60 -26.95
N LYS A 126 -0.15 -5.49 -27.78
CA LYS A 126 -0.52 -6.91 -27.80
C LYS A 126 0.29 -7.67 -26.76
N LYS A 127 -0.35 -8.65 -26.15
CA LYS A 127 0.24 -9.55 -25.16
C LYS A 127 1.30 -10.50 -25.76
N PRO A 128 2.22 -11.03 -24.91
CA PRO A 128 2.33 -10.81 -23.47
C PRO A 128 3.12 -9.54 -23.13
N TYR A 129 2.81 -8.94 -21.96
CA TYR A 129 3.73 -8.01 -21.31
C TYR A 129 4.76 -8.83 -20.54
N VAL A 130 6.03 -8.43 -20.61
CA VAL A 130 7.11 -9.12 -19.92
C VAL A 130 7.70 -8.23 -18.83
N LEU A 131 7.55 -8.68 -17.57
CA LEU A 131 8.18 -8.02 -16.44
C LEU A 131 9.50 -8.70 -16.11
N SER A 132 10.58 -7.91 -16.01
CA SER A 132 11.86 -8.35 -15.45
C SER A 132 11.98 -7.87 -14.03
N TYR A 133 12.32 -8.75 -13.09
CA TYR A 133 12.36 -8.42 -11.67
C TYR A 133 13.47 -9.14 -10.92
N SER A 134 13.92 -8.53 -9.80
CA SER A 134 14.74 -9.22 -8.80
C SER A 134 13.81 -9.86 -7.79
N ASP A 135 13.96 -11.17 -7.60
CA ASP A 135 13.22 -11.98 -6.64
C ASP A 135 14.05 -12.16 -5.37
N PHE A 136 13.51 -11.74 -4.22
CA PHE A 136 14.14 -11.84 -2.90
C PHE A 136 13.51 -12.94 -2.03
N THR A 137 12.62 -13.75 -2.59
CA THR A 137 11.85 -14.76 -1.84
C THR A 137 12.78 -15.80 -1.18
N ASP A 138 13.92 -16.07 -1.79
CA ASP A 138 14.92 -17.03 -1.28
C ASP A 138 15.83 -16.45 -0.17
N GLY A 139 15.57 -15.20 0.28
CA GLY A 139 16.39 -14.52 1.29
C GLY A 139 17.73 -13.99 0.78
N ASN A 140 17.99 -14.07 -0.53
CA ASN A 140 19.16 -13.50 -1.16
C ASN A 140 19.02 -11.96 -1.25
N ASN A 141 19.90 -11.23 -0.56
CA ASN A 141 19.86 -9.76 -0.55
C ASN A 141 20.15 -9.11 -1.92
N GLU A 142 20.83 -9.79 -2.82
CA GLU A 142 21.08 -9.32 -4.19
C GLU A 142 19.90 -9.60 -5.11
N GLY A 143 19.03 -10.52 -4.72
CA GLY A 143 17.89 -10.99 -5.49
C GLY A 143 18.29 -11.85 -6.69
N THR A 144 17.40 -12.74 -7.08
CA THR A 144 17.56 -13.58 -8.29
C THR A 144 16.80 -12.95 -9.44
N MET A 145 17.47 -12.74 -10.59
CA MET A 145 16.83 -12.20 -11.79
C MET A 145 15.81 -13.19 -12.35
N ARG A 146 14.58 -12.73 -12.53
CA ARG A 146 13.48 -13.52 -13.10
C ARG A 146 12.67 -12.70 -14.10
N THR A 147 11.89 -13.39 -14.89
CA THR A 147 10.90 -12.78 -15.80
C THR A 147 9.53 -13.40 -15.60
N LEU A 148 8.48 -12.61 -15.81
CA LEU A 148 7.10 -13.06 -15.81
C LEU A 148 6.36 -12.47 -16.98
N GLU A 149 5.69 -13.34 -17.75
CA GLU A 149 4.78 -12.92 -18.82
C GLU A 149 3.36 -12.85 -18.32
N VAL A 150 2.68 -11.72 -18.58
CA VAL A 150 1.31 -11.48 -18.14
C VAL A 150 0.48 -10.84 -19.25
N ASP A 151 -0.82 -10.96 -19.07
CA ASP A 151 -1.80 -10.38 -20.00
C ASP A 151 -2.12 -8.91 -19.67
N LEU A 152 -2.08 -8.55 -18.40
CA LEU A 152 -2.37 -7.20 -17.89
C LEU A 152 -1.41 -6.82 -16.77
N ILE A 153 -1.18 -5.52 -16.61
CA ILE A 153 -0.42 -4.94 -15.53
C ILE A 153 -1.28 -3.90 -14.81
N VAL A 154 -1.34 -3.97 -13.49
CA VAL A 154 -1.92 -2.95 -12.63
C VAL A 154 -0.78 -2.22 -11.93
N GLY A 155 -0.59 -0.93 -12.23
CA GLY A 155 0.39 -0.08 -11.56
C GLY A 155 -0.16 0.44 -10.23
N ALA A 156 0.44 0.03 -9.12
CA ALA A 156 0.11 0.45 -7.76
C ALA A 156 1.36 0.74 -6.92
N ASP A 157 2.46 1.07 -7.58
CA ASP A 157 3.81 1.19 -7.04
C ASP A 157 4.16 2.60 -6.56
N GLY A 158 3.14 3.44 -6.39
CA GLY A 158 3.21 4.73 -5.71
C GLY A 158 3.77 5.86 -6.58
N ALA A 159 4.19 6.97 -5.94
CA ALA A 159 4.55 8.20 -6.63
C ALA A 159 5.72 8.07 -7.62
N ASN A 160 6.64 7.13 -7.39
CA ASN A 160 7.77 6.87 -8.30
C ASN A 160 7.54 5.65 -9.19
N SER A 161 6.31 5.47 -9.65
CA SER A 161 5.84 4.30 -10.39
C SER A 161 6.72 3.96 -11.59
N VAL A 162 7.18 2.72 -11.63
CA VAL A 162 7.87 2.13 -12.80
C VAL A 162 6.84 1.87 -13.91
N VAL A 163 5.63 1.46 -13.55
CA VAL A 163 4.54 1.20 -14.51
C VAL A 163 4.14 2.48 -15.23
N ALA A 164 3.94 3.60 -14.46
CA ALA A 164 3.60 4.89 -15.05
C ALA A 164 4.68 5.37 -16.05
N LYS A 165 5.96 5.19 -15.72
CA LYS A 165 7.07 5.51 -16.61
C LYS A 165 7.08 4.64 -17.86
N ALA A 166 6.84 3.33 -17.72
CA ALA A 166 6.83 2.40 -18.84
C ALA A 166 5.71 2.67 -19.84
N MET A 167 4.58 3.21 -19.40
CA MET A 167 3.42 3.54 -20.25
C MET A 167 3.35 5.03 -20.66
N ASP A 168 4.38 5.82 -20.33
CA ASP A 168 4.43 7.27 -20.59
C ASP A 168 3.16 8.00 -20.10
N ALA A 169 2.84 7.79 -18.82
CA ALA A 169 1.62 8.35 -18.23
C ALA A 169 1.65 9.88 -17.99
N GLY A 170 2.71 10.54 -18.47
CA GLY A 170 2.90 11.99 -18.36
C GLY A 170 3.63 12.42 -17.09
N ASP A 171 3.78 13.75 -16.97
CA ASP A 171 4.46 14.37 -15.85
C ASP A 171 3.51 14.68 -14.69
N TYR A 172 4.02 14.58 -13.46
CA TYR A 172 3.29 14.88 -12.25
C TYR A 172 3.94 16.03 -11.47
N ASN A 173 3.12 16.87 -10.85
CA ASN A 173 3.61 17.81 -9.85
C ASN A 173 3.84 17.05 -8.53
N TYR A 174 5.08 17.04 -8.05
CA TYR A 174 5.46 16.38 -6.81
C TYR A 174 5.44 17.35 -5.64
N ALA A 175 4.94 16.86 -4.50
CA ALA A 175 5.17 17.48 -3.19
C ALA A 175 5.99 16.50 -2.33
N ILE A 176 6.91 17.05 -1.55
CA ILE A 176 7.69 16.30 -0.59
C ILE A 176 7.05 16.47 0.78
N ALA A 177 6.70 15.35 1.43
CA ALA A 177 6.28 15.33 2.82
C ALA A 177 7.37 14.68 3.67
N PHE A 178 7.61 15.25 4.84
CA PHE A 178 8.53 14.74 5.83
C PHE A 178 7.76 14.20 7.03
N GLN A 179 8.18 13.06 7.57
CA GLN A 179 7.65 12.50 8.81
C GLN A 179 8.79 12.19 9.76
N GLU A 180 8.69 12.67 10.97
CA GLU A 180 9.57 12.32 12.08
C GLU A 180 8.80 11.49 13.10
N ARG A 181 9.41 10.39 13.57
CA ARG A 181 8.88 9.55 14.66
C ARG A 181 9.68 9.86 15.91
N ILE A 182 9.04 10.50 16.87
CA ILE A 182 9.65 10.88 18.14
C ILE A 182 9.20 9.90 19.22
N ARG A 183 10.18 9.33 19.95
CA ARG A 183 9.87 8.52 21.12
C ARG A 183 9.64 9.44 22.32
N ILE A 184 8.44 9.36 22.90
CA ILE A 184 8.10 10.06 24.13
C ILE A 184 7.92 9.08 25.27
N SER A 185 8.08 9.56 26.52
CA SER A 185 7.86 8.75 27.71
C SER A 185 6.35 8.46 27.90
N PRO A 186 5.99 7.29 28.48
CA PRO A 186 4.58 6.91 28.66
C PRO A 186 3.74 7.92 29.46
N ASP A 187 4.35 8.58 30.46
CA ASP A 187 3.70 9.60 31.30
C ASP A 187 3.29 10.86 30.51
N LYS A 188 3.90 11.11 29.36
CA LYS A 188 3.55 12.21 28.46
C LYS A 188 2.51 11.83 27.41
N MET A 189 2.23 10.54 27.23
CA MET A 189 1.31 10.08 26.19
C MET A 189 -0.16 10.45 26.44
N GLU A 190 -0.55 10.74 27.69
CA GLU A 190 -1.90 11.21 28.01
C GLU A 190 -2.11 12.69 27.62
N TYR A 191 -1.02 13.43 27.44
CA TYR A 191 -1.08 14.85 27.09
C TYR A 191 -1.21 15.08 25.57
N TYR A 192 -0.72 14.16 24.75
CA TYR A 192 -0.77 14.20 23.30
C TYR A 192 -1.71 13.12 22.74
#